data_504452e507bffba62df634da1fbc7f12
#
_entry.id   504452e507bffba62df634da1fbc7f12
#
_cell.length_a   1.000
_cell.length_b   1.000
_cell.length_c   1.000
_cell.angle_alpha   90.00
_cell.angle_beta   90.00
_cell.angle_gamma   90.00
#
_symmetry.space_group_name_H-M   'P 1'
#
loop_
_entity.id
_entity.type
_entity.pdbx_description
1 polymer ?
#
loop_
_entity_poly.entity_id
_entity_poly.type
_entity_poly.pdbx_seq_one_letter_code
_entity_poly.pdbx_strand_id
1 'polypeptide(L)'
;MTTKSKTGRLLARSARLTVLFAIVCATSAAVWPQSTAITITLTGQSMIRSDIRVTTPAEVPVIQGLLKGDVVFTNLEATVAEKGETVREGRGFLTPPEGLDALTTFGFNLLALSDNHAFDLKVIGIQNTLREANSRKIVHAGTGNNVTEAVAPGYLQTPKGTIALIASASGLITPGGSATADRPGVNELRLEAGDKENEATEDLPGAPENTPNQEDSQRILQSIRDARQHADLVIVYQHNHVFGSHSFSTIFTEGMQERLTPNDWLKKWTHAEVDAGADIIVMHGAPLLHGVEIYNGRPIFYDLGNFIYNVPPVLTAISEPMSWESVVAYVQFQGKTLHSISFRPIILNYVGEGQPDIHNPYTNNEFLDTRGLPAPVKGARAGYILERLADASKPFGITVEIKGDTAEIKLKTGKLD
;
A
#
# COMPACT_ATOMS: atom_id res chain seq x y z
N MET A 1 87.91 -50.53 54.89
CA MET A 1 87.82 -51.78 54.13
C MET A 1 86.93 -51.46 52.93
N THR A 2 87.51 -51.11 51.82
CA THR A 2 87.63 -51.88 50.59
C THR A 2 86.26 -52.44 50.14
N THR A 3 85.74 -52.15 48.95
CA THR A 3 86.25 -52.33 47.61
C THR A 3 85.31 -51.67 46.58
N LYS A 4 85.83 -50.94 45.68
CA LYS A 4 85.85 -51.07 44.22
C LYS A 4 84.66 -51.82 43.58
N SER A 5 83.93 -51.29 42.57
CA SER A 5 84.29 -51.34 41.16
C SER A 5 83.17 -51.07 40.19
N LYS A 6 83.48 -50.44 39.21
CA LYS A 6 83.36 -50.55 37.76
C LYS A 6 82.13 -49.86 37.08
N THR A 7 82.57 -48.94 36.29
CA THR A 7 82.04 -48.32 35.12
C THR A 7 81.25 -49.23 34.14
N GLY A 8 80.15 -48.74 33.68
CA GLY A 8 79.50 -49.20 32.47
C GLY A 8 78.77 -48.01 31.80
N ARG A 9 79.45 -47.48 30.74
CA ARG A 9 78.88 -46.48 29.86
C ARG A 9 77.88 -47.16 28.92
N LEU A 10 76.61 -46.81 28.98
CA LEU A 10 75.66 -47.08 27.91
C LEU A 10 75.31 -45.76 27.18
N LEU A 11 75.64 -45.75 25.90
CA LEU A 11 75.31 -44.73 24.96
C LEU A 11 73.81 -44.82 24.66
N ALA A 12 72.98 -43.84 25.13
CA ALA A 12 71.61 -43.72 24.72
C ALA A 12 71.57 -42.81 23.47
N ARG A 13 71.18 -43.36 22.32
CA ARG A 13 70.85 -42.66 21.11
C ARG A 13 69.51 -41.98 21.32
N SER A 14 69.42 -40.65 21.40
CA SER A 14 68.20 -39.88 21.39
C SER A 14 67.68 -39.80 19.97
N ALA A 15 66.60 -40.51 19.68
CA ALA A 15 65.81 -40.29 18.48
C ALA A 15 64.91 -39.04 18.69
N ARG A 16 65.23 -37.96 17.96
CA ARG A 16 64.36 -36.77 17.91
C ARG A 16 63.21 -37.11 17.01
N LEU A 17 62.01 -37.27 17.60
CA LEU A 17 60.72 -37.37 16.91
C LEU A 17 60.24 -35.91 16.58
N THR A 18 60.39 -35.52 15.32
CA THR A 18 59.85 -34.25 14.84
C THR A 18 58.38 -34.44 14.54
N VAL A 19 57.51 -33.98 15.43
CA VAL A 19 56.04 -33.93 15.17
C VAL A 19 55.77 -32.70 14.33
N LEU A 20 55.46 -32.88 13.04
CA LEU A 20 54.92 -31.83 12.19
C LEU A 20 53.45 -31.63 12.57
N PHE A 21 53.12 -30.53 13.22
CA PHE A 21 51.75 -30.05 13.35
C PHE A 21 51.33 -29.37 12.01
N ALA A 22 50.57 -30.07 11.18
CA ALA A 22 49.89 -29.47 10.05
C ALA A 22 48.69 -28.70 10.59
N ILE A 23 48.79 -27.37 10.69
CA ILE A 23 47.65 -26.49 10.94
C ILE A 23 46.81 -26.45 9.66
N VAL A 24 45.71 -27.22 9.62
CA VAL A 24 44.67 -27.08 8.60
C VAL A 24 43.87 -25.83 8.97
N CYS A 25 44.19 -24.69 8.37
CA CYS A 25 43.30 -23.52 8.37
C CYS A 25 42.07 -23.88 7.54
N ALA A 26 41.03 -24.40 8.17
CA ALA A 26 39.71 -24.45 7.59
C ALA A 26 39.20 -23.00 7.50
N THR A 27 39.36 -22.37 6.34
CA THR A 27 38.65 -21.16 6.00
C THR A 27 37.20 -21.54 5.83
N SER A 28 36.42 -21.46 6.92
CA SER A 28 34.97 -21.44 6.83
C SER A 28 34.60 -20.15 6.09
N ALA A 29 34.37 -20.26 4.77
CA ALA A 29 33.68 -19.22 4.04
C ALA A 29 32.34 -19.02 4.76
N ALA A 30 32.17 -17.90 5.42
CA ALA A 30 30.88 -17.49 5.95
C ALA A 30 29.94 -17.42 4.75
N VAL A 31 29.09 -18.43 4.60
CA VAL A 31 27.97 -18.38 3.68
C VAL A 31 27.03 -17.35 4.30
N TRP A 32 27.13 -16.11 3.84
CA TRP A 32 26.13 -15.09 4.14
C TRP A 32 24.81 -15.64 3.62
N PRO A 33 23.75 -15.71 4.43
CA PRO A 33 22.46 -16.14 3.92
C PRO A 33 22.11 -15.20 2.75
N GLN A 34 21.92 -15.78 1.56
CA GLN A 34 21.39 -15.02 0.44
C GLN A 34 20.09 -14.40 0.93
N SER A 35 20.03 -13.07 0.96
CA SER A 35 18.83 -12.33 1.30
C SER A 35 17.72 -12.86 0.41
N THR A 36 16.77 -13.58 1.00
CA THR A 36 15.64 -14.11 0.26
C THR A 36 14.80 -12.95 -0.23
N ALA A 37 14.51 -12.94 -1.53
CA ALA A 37 13.70 -11.87 -2.11
C ALA A 37 12.34 -11.80 -1.40
N ILE A 38 11.96 -10.61 -0.97
CA ILE A 38 10.63 -10.33 -0.42
C ILE A 38 9.69 -9.89 -1.55
N THR A 39 8.49 -10.45 -1.57
CA THR A 39 7.45 -10.08 -2.53
C THR A 39 6.37 -9.29 -1.82
N ILE A 40 6.12 -8.07 -2.32
CA ILE A 40 5.08 -7.17 -1.85
C ILE A 40 4.02 -7.09 -2.94
N THR A 41 2.79 -7.46 -2.59
CA THR A 41 1.63 -7.35 -3.47
C THR A 41 0.85 -6.11 -3.09
N LEU A 42 0.68 -5.21 -4.05
CA LEU A 42 -0.07 -3.97 -3.91
C LEU A 42 -1.32 -4.07 -4.77
N THR A 43 -2.45 -3.68 -4.21
CA THR A 43 -3.73 -3.64 -4.92
C THR A 43 -4.30 -2.23 -4.93
N GLY A 44 -5.33 -2.00 -5.74
CA GLY A 44 -6.19 -0.84 -5.63
C GLY A 44 -6.91 -0.78 -4.29
N GLN A 45 -7.73 0.25 -4.11
CA GLN A 45 -8.50 0.47 -2.89
C GLN A 45 -9.60 -0.59 -2.68
N SER A 46 -9.94 -0.84 -1.41
CA SER A 46 -10.98 -1.79 -1.00
C SER A 46 -12.13 -1.07 -0.31
N MET A 47 -13.17 -0.77 -1.09
CA MET A 47 -14.46 -0.28 -0.62
C MET A 47 -15.42 -1.47 -0.40
N ILE A 48 -15.22 -2.20 0.68
CA ILE A 48 -15.97 -3.42 1.03
C ILE A 48 -17.14 -3.09 1.96
N ARG A 49 -18.35 -3.61 1.67
CA ARG A 49 -19.58 -3.34 2.46
C ARG A 49 -20.12 -4.54 3.20
N SER A 50 -19.64 -5.74 2.88
CA SER A 50 -20.20 -6.98 3.45
C SER A 50 -19.12 -8.04 3.70
N ASP A 51 -19.50 -9.11 4.36
CA ASP A 51 -18.68 -10.31 4.44
C ASP A 51 -18.77 -11.11 3.13
N ILE A 52 -17.86 -10.84 2.20
CA ILE A 52 -17.77 -11.49 0.90
C ILE A 52 -17.64 -13.01 1.03
N ARG A 53 -17.12 -13.53 2.14
CA ARG A 53 -17.06 -14.99 2.40
C ARG A 53 -18.45 -15.63 2.50
N VAL A 54 -19.44 -14.81 2.87
CA VAL A 54 -20.84 -15.24 3.02
C VAL A 54 -21.67 -14.84 1.79
N THR A 55 -21.50 -13.60 1.31
CA THR A 55 -22.30 -13.09 0.19
C THR A 55 -21.91 -13.70 -1.16
N THR A 56 -20.60 -13.91 -1.38
CA THR A 56 -20.06 -14.45 -2.64
C THR A 56 -18.92 -15.44 -2.39
N PRO A 57 -19.16 -16.58 -1.72
CA PRO A 57 -18.11 -17.50 -1.32
C PRO A 57 -17.31 -18.09 -2.51
N ALA A 58 -17.90 -18.14 -3.70
CA ALA A 58 -17.25 -18.62 -4.92
C ALA A 58 -16.10 -17.70 -5.38
N GLU A 59 -16.15 -16.41 -5.04
CA GLU A 59 -15.12 -15.42 -5.41
C GLU A 59 -13.88 -15.47 -4.49
N VAL A 60 -14.00 -16.03 -3.30
CA VAL A 60 -12.89 -16.11 -2.32
C VAL A 60 -11.63 -16.75 -2.92
N PRO A 61 -11.66 -17.94 -3.54
CA PRO A 61 -10.47 -18.54 -4.14
C PRO A 61 -9.93 -17.76 -5.35
N VAL A 62 -10.80 -17.06 -6.08
CA VAL A 62 -10.41 -16.19 -7.22
C VAL A 62 -9.57 -15.04 -6.69
N ILE A 63 -10.07 -14.34 -5.67
CA ILE A 63 -9.37 -13.22 -5.01
C ILE A 63 -8.04 -13.68 -4.40
N GLN A 64 -8.04 -14.79 -3.66
CA GLN A 64 -6.82 -15.38 -3.09
C GLN A 64 -5.78 -15.75 -4.17
N GLY A 65 -6.24 -16.11 -5.35
CA GLY A 65 -5.38 -16.41 -6.52
C GLY A 65 -4.60 -15.19 -7.03
N LEU A 66 -5.11 -13.99 -6.77
CA LEU A 66 -4.47 -12.71 -7.12
C LEU A 66 -3.50 -12.20 -6.02
N LEU A 67 -3.70 -12.60 -4.77
CA LEU A 67 -3.02 -12.03 -3.61
C LEU A 67 -1.90 -12.93 -3.10
N LYS A 68 -0.76 -12.93 -3.79
CA LYS A 68 0.39 -13.79 -3.47
C LYS A 68 1.63 -12.96 -3.18
N GLY A 69 2.07 -13.00 -1.93
CA GLY A 69 3.28 -12.28 -1.48
C GLY A 69 3.55 -12.51 0.00
N ASP A 70 4.68 -12.01 0.46
CA ASP A 70 5.02 -11.98 1.89
C ASP A 70 4.25 -10.85 2.59
N VAL A 71 4.02 -9.77 1.84
CA VAL A 71 3.22 -8.60 2.21
C VAL A 71 2.12 -8.42 1.18
N VAL A 72 0.88 -8.29 1.62
CA VAL A 72 -0.28 -8.05 0.77
C VAL A 72 -1.02 -6.83 1.31
N PHE A 73 -0.99 -5.76 0.53
CA PHE A 73 -1.44 -4.43 0.92
C PHE A 73 -2.69 -4.00 0.16
N THR A 74 -3.61 -3.33 0.87
CA THR A 74 -4.66 -2.46 0.34
C THR A 74 -4.95 -1.34 1.34
N ASN A 75 -5.73 -0.31 0.96
CA ASN A 75 -6.41 0.51 1.95
C ASN A 75 -7.84 0.00 2.17
N LEU A 76 -8.30 0.08 3.39
CA LEU A 76 -9.72 -0.05 3.71
C LEU A 76 -10.35 1.33 3.61
N GLU A 77 -11.00 1.61 2.49
CA GLU A 77 -11.74 2.87 2.30
C GLU A 77 -13.18 2.71 2.79
N ALA A 78 -13.29 2.63 4.10
CA ALA A 78 -14.56 2.47 4.80
C ALA A 78 -14.37 2.70 6.31
N THR A 79 -15.47 3.04 6.98
CA THR A 79 -15.56 3.03 8.44
C THR A 79 -16.20 1.72 8.91
N VAL A 80 -15.60 1.08 9.92
CA VAL A 80 -16.22 -0.09 10.55
C VAL A 80 -17.40 0.35 11.43
N ALA A 81 -18.58 -0.19 11.10
CA ALA A 81 -19.81 0.05 11.84
C ALA A 81 -20.23 -1.20 12.62
N GLU A 82 -20.57 -1.02 13.89
CA GLU A 82 -21.21 -2.08 14.67
C GLU A 82 -22.69 -2.20 14.30
N LYS A 83 -23.30 -3.30 14.69
CA LYS A 83 -24.70 -3.59 14.37
C LYS A 83 -25.63 -2.46 14.86
N GLY A 84 -26.34 -1.86 13.92
CA GLY A 84 -27.30 -0.80 14.18
C GLY A 84 -26.72 0.62 14.05
N GLU A 85 -25.43 0.78 13.86
CA GLU A 85 -24.83 2.06 13.53
C GLU A 85 -25.09 2.43 12.06
N THR A 86 -25.47 3.67 11.82
CA THR A 86 -25.73 4.21 10.48
C THR A 86 -25.24 5.65 10.39
N VAL A 87 -24.83 6.08 9.20
CA VAL A 87 -24.58 7.51 8.98
C VAL A 87 -25.90 8.31 9.00
N ARG A 88 -25.85 9.48 9.62
CA ARG A 88 -27.01 10.34 9.82
C ARG A 88 -27.74 10.73 8.52
N GLU A 89 -27.02 10.80 7.40
CA GLU A 89 -27.53 11.26 6.11
C GLU A 89 -27.52 10.16 5.03
N GLY A 90 -27.22 8.92 5.41
CA GLY A 90 -27.22 7.76 4.51
C GLY A 90 -26.12 7.77 3.44
N ARG A 91 -25.13 8.66 3.52
CA ARG A 91 -24.09 8.83 2.50
C ARG A 91 -22.73 8.25 2.85
N GLY A 92 -22.57 7.61 4.00
CA GLY A 92 -21.29 7.07 4.41
C GLY A 92 -20.94 5.76 3.74
N PHE A 93 -19.65 5.40 3.79
CA PHE A 93 -19.19 4.09 3.37
C PHE A 93 -18.87 3.25 4.60
N LEU A 94 -19.80 2.37 4.96
CA LEU A 94 -19.71 1.54 6.16
C LEU A 94 -19.47 0.09 5.80
N THR A 95 -18.65 -0.57 6.62
CA THR A 95 -18.40 -2.01 6.55
C THR A 95 -18.66 -2.66 7.91
N PRO A 96 -19.26 -3.87 7.96
CA PRO A 96 -19.35 -4.59 9.22
C PRO A 96 -17.96 -5.12 9.64
N PRO A 97 -17.73 -5.45 10.93
CA PRO A 97 -16.47 -6.02 11.39
C PRO A 97 -16.02 -7.26 10.60
N GLU A 98 -16.97 -8.05 10.10
CA GLU A 98 -16.72 -9.23 9.25
C GLU A 98 -16.10 -8.89 7.89
N GLY A 99 -16.21 -7.64 7.43
CA GLY A 99 -15.47 -7.16 6.25
C GLY A 99 -13.96 -7.25 6.43
N LEU A 100 -13.45 -6.99 7.64
CA LEU A 100 -12.03 -7.19 7.98
C LEU A 100 -11.64 -8.67 7.98
N ASP A 101 -12.53 -9.56 8.41
CA ASP A 101 -12.30 -11.01 8.34
C ASP A 101 -12.25 -11.48 6.89
N ALA A 102 -13.07 -10.90 6.00
CA ALA A 102 -13.00 -11.20 4.58
C ALA A 102 -11.64 -10.76 3.99
N LEU A 103 -11.18 -9.54 4.27
CA LEU A 103 -9.87 -9.04 3.80
C LEU A 103 -8.72 -9.94 4.28
N THR A 104 -8.70 -10.34 5.57
CA THR A 104 -7.66 -11.24 6.08
C THR A 104 -7.75 -12.63 5.47
N THR A 105 -8.96 -13.15 5.22
CA THR A 105 -9.18 -14.44 4.53
C THR A 105 -8.64 -14.41 3.11
N PHE A 106 -8.74 -13.27 2.40
CA PHE A 106 -8.15 -13.10 1.07
C PHE A 106 -6.62 -13.12 1.09
N GLY A 107 -6.01 -12.76 2.20
CA GLY A 107 -4.57 -12.74 2.39
C GLY A 107 -3.98 -11.35 2.69
N PHE A 108 -4.81 -10.31 2.80
CA PHE A 108 -4.33 -9.00 3.23
C PHE A 108 -3.78 -9.05 4.65
N ASN A 109 -2.57 -8.57 4.83
CA ASN A 109 -1.87 -8.53 6.12
C ASN A 109 -1.33 -7.13 6.48
N LEU A 110 -1.55 -6.14 5.61
CA LEU A 110 -1.14 -4.76 5.80
C LEU A 110 -2.19 -3.81 5.24
N LEU A 111 -2.81 -2.98 6.09
CA LEU A 111 -3.91 -2.10 5.72
C LEU A 111 -3.60 -0.63 6.00
N ALA A 112 -3.82 0.25 5.02
CA ALA A 112 -3.96 1.67 5.28
C ALA A 112 -5.41 1.97 5.70
N LEU A 113 -5.56 2.83 6.71
CA LEU A 113 -6.85 3.24 7.27
C LEU A 113 -7.09 4.76 7.15
N SER A 114 -6.22 5.48 6.42
CA SER A 114 -6.38 6.92 6.20
C SER A 114 -6.98 7.18 4.83
N ASP A 115 -8.20 7.67 4.82
CA ASP A 115 -8.97 8.04 3.64
C ASP A 115 -10.12 8.99 4.04
N ASN A 116 -10.87 9.48 3.06
CA ASN A 116 -11.99 10.39 3.28
C ASN A 116 -13.21 9.73 3.95
N HIS A 117 -13.35 8.39 3.88
CA HIS A 117 -14.43 7.63 4.52
C HIS A 117 -14.10 7.14 5.93
N ALA A 118 -12.85 7.25 6.38
CA ALA A 118 -12.45 6.79 7.71
C ALA A 118 -13.23 7.47 8.86
N PHE A 119 -13.74 8.68 8.63
CA PHE A 119 -14.48 9.48 9.64
C PHE A 119 -16.00 9.55 9.39
N ASP A 120 -16.60 8.66 8.62
CA ASP A 120 -18.04 8.68 8.29
C ASP A 120 -18.92 8.49 9.53
N LEU A 121 -18.52 7.73 10.51
CA LEU A 121 -19.14 7.62 11.84
C LEU A 121 -18.48 8.52 12.91
N LYS A 122 -17.69 9.54 12.49
CA LYS A 122 -16.98 10.42 13.40
C LYS A 122 -16.00 9.66 14.29
N VAL A 123 -15.76 10.16 15.51
CA VAL A 123 -14.82 9.57 16.47
C VAL A 123 -15.13 8.11 16.76
N ILE A 124 -16.41 7.73 16.87
CA ILE A 124 -16.78 6.34 17.16
C ILE A 124 -16.36 5.41 16.01
N GLY A 125 -16.46 5.88 14.76
CA GLY A 125 -16.02 5.10 13.60
C GLY A 125 -14.51 4.83 13.60
N ILE A 126 -13.69 5.83 13.90
CA ILE A 126 -12.25 5.65 14.08
C ILE A 126 -11.97 4.60 15.17
N GLN A 127 -12.62 4.74 16.33
CA GLN A 127 -12.43 3.83 17.47
C GLN A 127 -12.89 2.41 17.16
N ASN A 128 -14.01 2.24 16.47
CA ASN A 128 -14.49 0.93 16.01
C ASN A 128 -13.48 0.28 15.06
N THR A 129 -13.04 1.00 14.04
CA THR A 129 -12.08 0.51 13.04
C THR A 129 -10.78 0.08 13.70
N LEU A 130 -10.22 0.92 14.59
CA LEU A 130 -9.00 0.58 15.34
C LEU A 130 -9.18 -0.64 16.23
N ARG A 131 -10.29 -0.71 16.98
CA ARG A 131 -10.59 -1.84 17.87
C ARG A 131 -10.71 -3.15 17.10
N GLU A 132 -11.47 -3.13 16.00
CA GLU A 132 -11.70 -4.31 15.17
C GLU A 132 -10.46 -4.78 14.42
N ALA A 133 -9.64 -3.85 13.91
CA ALA A 133 -8.35 -4.18 13.29
C ALA A 133 -7.37 -4.77 14.33
N ASN A 134 -7.26 -4.14 15.50
CA ASN A 134 -6.37 -4.60 16.59
C ASN A 134 -6.79 -5.96 17.15
N SER A 135 -8.09 -6.22 17.32
CA SER A 135 -8.59 -7.50 17.82
C SER A 135 -8.23 -8.67 16.88
N ARG A 136 -8.13 -8.39 15.59
CA ARG A 136 -7.70 -9.33 14.53
C ARG A 136 -6.20 -9.36 14.29
N LYS A 137 -5.43 -8.52 15.01
CA LYS A 137 -3.98 -8.36 14.85
C LYS A 137 -3.58 -7.96 13.42
N ILE A 138 -4.43 -7.21 12.74
CA ILE A 138 -4.12 -6.66 11.43
C ILE A 138 -3.16 -5.49 11.61
N VAL A 139 -2.03 -5.53 10.93
CA VAL A 139 -1.10 -4.40 10.92
C VAL A 139 -1.67 -3.28 10.06
N HIS A 140 -1.76 -2.08 10.62
CA HIS A 140 -2.37 -0.92 9.97
C HIS A 140 -1.68 0.40 10.34
N ALA A 141 -1.96 1.46 9.58
CA ALA A 141 -1.51 2.83 9.85
C ALA A 141 -2.52 3.85 9.28
N GLY A 142 -2.42 5.11 9.74
CA GLY A 142 -3.10 6.24 9.14
C GLY A 142 -4.26 6.83 9.95
N THR A 143 -4.74 6.12 10.98
CA THR A 143 -5.71 6.64 11.94
C THR A 143 -5.25 6.34 13.36
N GLY A 144 -5.71 7.12 14.33
CA GLY A 144 -5.31 6.93 15.74
C GLY A 144 -6.27 7.62 16.70
N ASN A 145 -6.11 7.34 18.00
CA ASN A 145 -6.85 8.02 19.07
C ASN A 145 -6.39 9.47 19.27
N ASN A 146 -5.26 9.83 18.69
CA ASN A 146 -4.69 11.18 18.62
C ASN A 146 -3.72 11.26 17.44
N VAL A 147 -3.19 12.45 17.17
CA VAL A 147 -2.29 12.69 16.03
C VAL A 147 -0.99 11.88 16.11
N THR A 148 -0.48 11.62 17.32
CA THR A 148 0.74 10.82 17.53
C THR A 148 0.51 9.37 17.09
N GLU A 149 -0.64 8.78 17.45
CA GLU A 149 -1.00 7.44 17.01
C GLU A 149 -1.34 7.40 15.51
N ALA A 150 -2.05 8.42 15.00
CA ALA A 150 -2.44 8.46 13.60
C ALA A 150 -1.25 8.50 12.64
N VAL A 151 -0.15 9.17 13.01
CA VAL A 151 1.06 9.26 12.21
C VAL A 151 2.03 8.10 12.45
N ALA A 152 1.82 7.32 13.52
CA ALA A 152 2.73 6.24 13.89
C ALA A 152 2.79 5.15 12.83
N PRO A 153 3.97 4.60 12.52
CA PRO A 153 4.11 3.47 11.61
C PRO A 153 3.48 2.21 12.17
N GLY A 154 2.79 1.45 11.29
CA GLY A 154 2.46 0.05 11.55
C GLY A 154 3.62 -0.87 11.12
N TYR A 155 4.02 -1.83 11.96
CA TYR A 155 5.15 -2.73 11.66
C TYR A 155 4.68 -4.16 11.44
N LEU A 156 4.84 -4.68 10.23
CA LEU A 156 4.58 -6.07 9.87
C LEU A 156 5.89 -6.88 9.94
N GLN A 157 5.91 -7.89 10.81
CA GLN A 157 7.03 -8.83 10.88
C GLN A 157 6.80 -9.96 9.88
N THR A 158 7.76 -10.21 9.01
CA THR A 158 7.79 -11.36 8.10
C THR A 158 9.04 -12.19 8.34
N PRO A 159 9.08 -13.45 7.90
CA PRO A 159 10.34 -14.25 7.95
C PRO A 159 11.49 -13.63 7.16
N LYS A 160 11.21 -12.65 6.29
CA LYS A 160 12.19 -12.03 5.40
C LYS A 160 12.56 -10.60 5.81
N GLY A 161 11.99 -10.09 6.88
CA GLY A 161 12.27 -8.76 7.40
C GLY A 161 11.05 -8.02 7.92
N THR A 162 11.29 -6.87 8.51
CA THR A 162 10.28 -5.97 9.05
C THR A 162 9.87 -4.94 8.01
N ILE A 163 8.57 -4.80 7.79
CA ILE A 163 8.00 -3.81 6.87
C ILE A 163 7.25 -2.77 7.69
N ALA A 164 7.56 -1.49 7.47
CA ALA A 164 6.80 -0.39 8.04
C ALA A 164 5.78 0.14 7.03
N LEU A 165 4.60 0.51 7.52
CA LEU A 165 3.60 1.26 6.79
C LEU A 165 3.38 2.60 7.46
N ILE A 166 3.49 3.70 6.72
CA ILE A 166 2.99 5.02 7.09
C ILE A 166 1.84 5.33 6.14
N ALA A 167 0.73 5.87 6.64
CA ALA A 167 -0.40 6.21 5.81
C ALA A 167 -0.93 7.60 6.14
N SER A 168 -1.33 8.35 5.11
CA SER A 168 -1.91 9.69 5.21
C SER A 168 -3.00 9.90 4.16
N ALA A 169 -3.78 10.97 4.31
CA ALA A 169 -4.81 11.35 3.36
C ALA A 169 -4.80 12.86 3.11
N SER A 170 -5.17 13.28 1.88
CA SER A 170 -5.33 14.68 1.48
C SER A 170 -6.65 14.88 0.76
N GLY A 171 -7.33 15.94 1.11
CA GLY A 171 -8.61 16.34 0.53
C GLY A 171 -9.79 15.48 0.98
N LEU A 172 -10.97 16.11 0.97
CA LEU A 172 -12.25 15.53 1.37
C LEU A 172 -12.32 14.93 2.78
N ILE A 173 -11.38 15.25 3.65
CA ILE A 173 -11.50 14.85 5.04
C ILE A 173 -12.66 15.64 5.68
N THR A 174 -13.65 14.90 6.14
CA THR A 174 -14.83 15.50 6.79
C THR A 174 -14.39 16.47 7.91
N PRO A 175 -14.98 17.68 8.01
CA PRO A 175 -14.63 18.64 9.06
C PRO A 175 -14.59 18.00 10.45
N GLY A 176 -13.47 18.17 11.15
CA GLY A 176 -13.19 17.50 12.42
C GLY A 176 -12.65 16.08 12.31
N GLY A 177 -12.39 15.56 11.10
CA GLY A 177 -11.86 14.22 10.87
C GLY A 177 -10.36 14.08 11.05
N SER A 178 -9.62 15.17 10.97
CA SER A 178 -8.17 15.16 11.25
C SER A 178 -7.91 14.83 12.72
N ALA A 179 -6.94 13.98 12.97
CA ALA A 179 -6.49 13.68 14.32
C ALA A 179 -5.84 14.92 14.96
N THR A 180 -6.13 15.16 16.24
CA THR A 180 -5.47 16.21 17.05
C THR A 180 -4.73 15.59 18.23
N ALA A 181 -4.11 16.40 19.06
CA ALA A 181 -3.42 15.91 20.26
C ALA A 181 -4.36 15.13 21.23
N ASP A 182 -5.64 15.45 21.22
CA ASP A 182 -6.65 14.97 22.16
C ASP A 182 -7.91 14.37 21.50
N ARG A 183 -7.90 14.23 20.15
CA ARG A 183 -9.06 13.69 19.42
C ARG A 183 -8.65 12.64 18.39
N PRO A 184 -9.38 11.49 18.36
CA PRO A 184 -9.24 10.49 17.32
C PRO A 184 -9.52 11.04 15.93
N GLY A 185 -8.76 10.54 14.94
CA GLY A 185 -8.95 10.96 13.55
C GLY A 185 -7.92 10.37 12.59
N VAL A 186 -7.92 10.97 11.41
CA VAL A 186 -7.07 10.62 10.26
C VAL A 186 -5.73 11.36 10.36
N ASN A 187 -4.65 10.74 9.93
CA ASN A 187 -3.38 11.41 9.65
C ASN A 187 -3.52 12.17 8.34
N GLU A 188 -3.95 13.42 8.43
CA GLU A 188 -4.17 14.29 7.29
C GLU A 188 -2.90 15.02 6.87
N LEU A 189 -2.68 15.10 5.55
CA LEU A 189 -1.79 16.05 4.91
C LEU A 189 -2.64 17.18 4.33
N ARG A 190 -2.82 18.25 5.08
CA ARG A 190 -3.53 19.44 4.61
C ARG A 190 -2.74 20.15 3.51
N LEU A 191 -3.44 20.82 2.63
CA LEU A 191 -2.83 21.66 1.60
C LEU A 191 -3.14 23.14 1.86
N GLU A 192 -2.15 23.99 1.59
CA GLU A 192 -2.26 25.45 1.66
C GLU A 192 -2.35 26.01 0.24
N ALA A 193 -2.93 27.19 0.09
CA ALA A 193 -3.02 27.95 -1.16
C ALA A 193 -3.55 27.17 -2.38
N GLY A 194 -4.79 27.11 -2.56
CA GLY A 194 -5.55 26.36 -3.55
C GLY A 194 -6.61 25.53 -2.88
N ASP A 195 -6.49 25.39 -1.57
CA ASP A 195 -7.46 24.73 -0.70
C ASP A 195 -8.68 25.61 -0.48
N LYS A 196 -9.34 25.95 -1.57
CA LYS A 196 -10.67 26.55 -1.57
C LYS A 196 -11.73 25.47 -1.80
N GLU A 197 -11.48 24.27 -1.33
CA GLU A 197 -12.39 23.13 -1.48
C GLU A 197 -13.79 23.36 -0.93
N ASN A 198 -13.97 24.31 -0.04
CA ASN A 198 -15.30 24.63 0.53
C ASN A 198 -16.02 25.79 -0.17
N GLU A 199 -15.35 26.51 -1.04
CA GLU A 199 -16.00 27.45 -1.93
C GLU A 199 -15.89 26.87 -3.33
N ALA A 200 -17.00 26.61 -4.00
CA ALA A 200 -17.06 26.30 -5.41
C ALA A 200 -16.32 27.42 -6.17
N THR A 201 -15.00 27.34 -6.22
CA THR A 201 -14.22 28.19 -7.07
C THR A 201 -14.32 27.58 -8.44
N GLU A 202 -15.19 28.14 -9.23
CA GLU A 202 -15.19 27.99 -10.66
C GLU A 202 -13.74 28.10 -11.16
N ASP A 203 -13.39 27.27 -12.15
CA ASP A 203 -12.10 27.20 -12.80
C ASP A 203 -11.46 28.57 -12.96
N LEU A 204 -10.50 28.89 -12.14
CA LEU A 204 -9.70 30.11 -12.32
C LEU A 204 -8.41 29.69 -13.01
N PRO A 205 -8.22 30.04 -14.28
CA PRO A 205 -6.94 29.86 -14.94
C PRO A 205 -5.83 30.53 -14.10
N GLY A 206 -4.87 29.72 -13.63
CA GLY A 206 -3.77 30.21 -12.81
C GLY A 206 -3.98 30.10 -11.30
N ALA A 207 -4.83 29.18 -10.84
CA ALA A 207 -4.87 28.83 -9.42
C ALA A 207 -3.44 28.53 -8.91
N PRO A 208 -3.04 29.07 -7.74
CA PRO A 208 -1.73 28.80 -7.20
C PRO A 208 -1.54 27.31 -6.98
N GLU A 209 -0.33 26.80 -7.22
CA GLU A 209 0.04 25.41 -6.98
C GLU A 209 -0.25 25.04 -5.52
N ASN A 210 -0.94 23.95 -5.30
CA ASN A 210 -1.18 23.42 -3.96
C ASN A 210 0.15 23.13 -3.26
N THR A 211 0.25 23.51 -1.99
CA THR A 211 1.46 23.31 -1.19
C THR A 211 1.10 22.52 0.07
N PRO A 212 1.76 21.38 0.35
CA PRO A 212 1.56 20.66 1.58
C PRO A 212 1.80 21.54 2.81
N ASN A 213 0.89 21.49 3.79
CA ASN A 213 1.04 22.20 5.05
C ASN A 213 2.35 21.81 5.74
N GLN A 214 3.07 22.80 6.23
CA GLN A 214 4.42 22.61 6.75
C GLN A 214 4.46 21.69 7.99
N GLU A 215 3.53 21.84 8.93
CA GLU A 215 3.46 21.05 10.16
C GLU A 215 3.16 19.58 9.83
N ASP A 216 2.15 19.34 8.99
CA ASP A 216 1.77 18.00 8.56
C ASP A 216 2.90 17.31 7.79
N SER A 217 3.54 18.03 6.88
CA SER A 217 4.68 17.55 6.10
C SER A 217 5.84 17.14 6.99
N GLN A 218 6.22 17.98 7.95
CA GLN A 218 7.31 17.68 8.88
C GLN A 218 6.99 16.46 9.72
N ARG A 219 5.76 16.35 10.22
CA ARG A 219 5.28 15.21 11.04
C ARG A 219 5.35 13.91 10.25
N ILE A 220 4.83 13.88 9.01
CA ILE A 220 4.81 12.67 8.18
C ILE A 220 6.23 12.29 7.76
N LEU A 221 7.04 13.23 7.25
CA LEU A 221 8.41 12.96 6.85
C LEU A 221 9.30 12.51 8.03
N GLN A 222 9.02 13.00 9.25
CA GLN A 222 9.72 12.52 10.44
C GLN A 222 9.34 11.08 10.75
N SER A 223 8.05 10.72 10.67
CA SER A 223 7.59 9.33 10.85
C SER A 223 8.26 8.37 9.86
N ILE A 224 8.43 8.79 8.59
CA ILE A 224 9.14 8.00 7.57
C ILE A 224 10.61 7.79 7.96
N ARG A 225 11.31 8.85 8.40
CA ARG A 225 12.72 8.76 8.87
C ARG A 225 12.87 7.84 10.07
N ASP A 226 11.93 7.91 11.01
CA ASP A 226 11.94 7.06 12.20
C ASP A 226 11.66 5.60 11.84
N ALA A 227 10.67 5.36 10.97
CA ALA A 227 10.37 4.02 10.46
C ALA A 227 11.57 3.39 9.73
N ARG A 228 12.32 4.18 8.95
CA ARG A 228 13.54 3.74 8.26
C ARG A 228 14.62 3.17 9.19
N GLN A 229 14.64 3.61 10.45
CA GLN A 229 15.59 3.12 11.45
C GLN A 229 15.20 1.76 12.04
N HIS A 230 13.91 1.39 11.93
CA HIS A 230 13.33 0.21 12.59
C HIS A 230 12.78 -0.84 11.62
N ALA A 231 12.82 -0.57 10.30
CA ALA A 231 12.32 -1.49 9.27
C ALA A 231 13.32 -1.74 8.17
N ASP A 232 13.23 -2.92 7.56
CA ASP A 232 14.01 -3.29 6.38
C ASP A 232 13.48 -2.58 5.14
N LEU A 233 12.15 -2.48 5.00
CA LEU A 233 11.47 -1.72 3.95
C LEU A 233 10.38 -0.84 4.55
N VAL A 234 10.19 0.34 3.94
CA VAL A 234 9.19 1.33 4.34
C VAL A 234 8.23 1.57 3.18
N ILE A 235 6.96 1.26 3.40
CA ILE A 235 5.85 1.56 2.47
C ILE A 235 5.16 2.81 2.97
N VAL A 236 4.95 3.78 2.08
CA VAL A 236 4.15 4.96 2.34
C VAL A 236 2.89 4.90 1.49
N TYR A 237 1.76 5.13 2.13
CA TYR A 237 0.46 5.23 1.49
C TYR A 237 -0.07 6.65 1.56
N GLN A 238 -0.61 7.13 0.44
CA GLN A 238 -1.29 8.41 0.36
C GLN A 238 -2.65 8.23 -0.31
N HIS A 239 -3.74 8.53 0.42
CA HIS A 239 -5.06 8.72 -0.18
C HIS A 239 -5.20 10.16 -0.63
N ASN A 240 -5.51 10.40 -1.91
CA ASN A 240 -5.50 11.75 -2.46
C ASN A 240 -6.77 12.08 -3.23
N HIS A 241 -7.45 13.14 -2.83
CA HIS A 241 -8.61 13.72 -3.51
C HIS A 241 -8.37 15.15 -4.00
N VAL A 242 -7.11 15.55 -4.17
CA VAL A 242 -6.75 16.87 -4.70
C VAL A 242 -6.19 16.73 -6.11
N PHE A 243 -6.98 17.09 -7.11
CA PHE A 243 -6.76 16.82 -8.53
C PHE A 243 -6.65 18.10 -9.37
N GLY A 244 -5.80 19.02 -9.01
CA GLY A 244 -5.63 20.25 -9.77
C GLY A 244 -6.57 21.37 -9.36
N SER A 245 -7.10 22.09 -10.33
CA SER A 245 -7.91 23.31 -10.11
C SER A 245 -9.42 23.04 -10.04
N HIS A 246 -9.87 21.86 -10.46
CA HIS A 246 -11.29 21.51 -10.47
C HIS A 246 -11.81 21.23 -9.07
N SER A 247 -13.06 21.63 -8.82
CA SER A 247 -13.78 21.22 -7.61
C SER A 247 -14.05 19.70 -7.66
N PHE A 248 -14.23 19.08 -6.49
CA PHE A 248 -14.56 17.65 -6.43
C PHE A 248 -15.79 17.28 -7.28
N SER A 249 -16.77 18.15 -7.36
CA SER A 249 -17.98 17.91 -8.15
C SER A 249 -17.73 17.91 -9.66
N THR A 250 -16.85 18.76 -10.14
CA THR A 250 -16.54 18.90 -11.58
C THR A 250 -15.40 18.00 -12.05
N ILE A 251 -14.47 17.63 -11.15
CA ILE A 251 -13.36 16.76 -11.49
C ILE A 251 -13.81 15.42 -12.09
N PHE A 252 -14.93 14.88 -11.66
CA PHE A 252 -15.48 13.62 -12.15
C PHE A 252 -16.23 13.75 -13.49
N THR A 253 -16.56 14.95 -13.93
CA THR A 253 -17.28 15.18 -15.18
C THR A 253 -16.45 15.89 -16.24
N GLU A 254 -15.61 16.85 -15.84
CA GLU A 254 -14.86 17.73 -16.71
C GLU A 254 -13.35 17.62 -16.53
N GLY A 255 -12.89 17.26 -15.34
CA GLY A 255 -11.49 17.16 -14.97
C GLY A 255 -10.84 15.79 -15.20
N MET A 256 -11.33 14.98 -16.17
CA MET A 256 -10.82 13.62 -16.39
C MET A 256 -9.31 13.58 -16.56
N GLN A 257 -8.73 14.52 -17.31
CA GLN A 257 -7.29 14.54 -17.55
C GLN A 257 -6.49 14.80 -16.26
N GLU A 258 -7.01 15.65 -15.37
CA GLU A 258 -6.40 15.93 -14.07
C GLU A 258 -6.48 14.72 -13.14
N ARG A 259 -7.57 13.96 -13.21
CA ARG A 259 -7.69 12.70 -12.46
C ARG A 259 -6.74 11.61 -12.97
N LEU A 260 -6.39 11.60 -14.24
CA LEU A 260 -5.51 10.60 -14.86
C LEU A 260 -4.02 10.89 -14.65
N THR A 261 -3.67 12.10 -14.18
CA THR A 261 -2.28 12.53 -14.10
C THR A 261 -1.99 13.13 -12.73
N PRO A 262 -0.97 12.69 -12.01
CA PRO A 262 -0.61 13.28 -10.73
C PRO A 262 -0.15 14.73 -10.89
N ASN A 263 -0.61 15.61 -10.00
CA ASN A 263 -0.25 17.01 -9.97
C ASN A 263 1.23 17.23 -9.63
N ASP A 264 1.76 18.39 -9.95
CA ASP A 264 3.17 18.71 -9.70
C ASP A 264 3.50 18.77 -8.19
N TRP A 265 2.57 19.28 -7.35
CA TRP A 265 2.77 19.26 -5.92
C TRP A 265 2.88 17.82 -5.39
N LEU A 266 2.04 16.90 -5.91
CA LEU A 266 2.00 15.52 -5.49
C LEU A 266 3.29 14.77 -5.88
N LYS A 267 3.80 15.03 -7.10
CA LYS A 267 5.12 14.50 -7.53
C LYS A 267 6.24 14.98 -6.62
N LYS A 268 6.28 16.27 -6.31
CA LYS A 268 7.28 16.85 -5.37
C LYS A 268 7.16 16.25 -3.98
N TRP A 269 5.93 16.05 -3.51
CA TRP A 269 5.68 15.46 -2.21
C TRP A 269 6.16 14.01 -2.13
N THR A 270 5.78 13.18 -3.11
CA THR A 270 6.22 11.76 -3.15
C THR A 270 7.73 11.64 -3.27
N HIS A 271 8.40 12.54 -4.00
CA HIS A 271 9.87 12.60 -4.03
C HIS A 271 10.44 12.91 -2.64
N ALA A 272 9.86 13.84 -1.90
CA ALA A 272 10.30 14.15 -0.53
C ALA A 272 10.10 12.97 0.43
N GLU A 273 9.04 12.17 0.26
CA GLU A 273 8.81 10.94 1.03
C GLU A 273 9.87 9.85 0.71
N VAL A 274 10.25 9.69 -0.56
CA VAL A 274 11.36 8.80 -0.96
C VAL A 274 12.66 9.28 -0.34
N ASP A 275 12.96 10.57 -0.43
CA ASP A 275 14.19 11.16 0.13
C ASP A 275 14.22 11.07 1.67
N ALA A 276 13.05 11.04 2.33
CA ALA A 276 12.93 10.78 3.77
C ALA A 276 13.15 9.32 4.15
N GLY A 277 13.10 8.38 3.19
CA GLY A 277 13.40 6.97 3.42
C GLY A 277 12.34 5.96 3.00
N ALA A 278 11.30 6.36 2.27
CA ALA A 278 10.33 5.44 1.69
C ALA A 278 10.98 4.54 0.63
N ASP A 279 10.67 3.25 0.65
CA ASP A 279 11.09 2.28 -0.36
C ASP A 279 10.03 2.07 -1.45
N ILE A 280 8.75 2.26 -1.09
CA ILE A 280 7.60 2.19 -1.99
C ILE A 280 6.63 3.29 -1.60
N ILE A 281 6.07 3.98 -2.60
CA ILE A 281 4.90 4.82 -2.41
C ILE A 281 3.76 4.22 -3.22
N VAL A 282 2.60 4.06 -2.57
CA VAL A 282 1.37 3.59 -3.20
C VAL A 282 0.23 4.53 -2.85
N MET A 283 -0.56 4.89 -3.85
CA MET A 283 -1.61 5.89 -3.72
C MET A 283 -2.93 5.38 -4.27
N HIS A 284 -4.01 5.97 -3.75
CA HIS A 284 -5.38 5.83 -4.22
C HIS A 284 -6.14 7.17 -4.10
N GLY A 285 -7.38 7.19 -4.58
CA GLY A 285 -8.29 8.33 -4.44
C GLY A 285 -8.85 8.85 -5.77
N ALA A 286 -8.13 8.68 -6.89
CA ALA A 286 -8.67 9.01 -8.21
C ALA A 286 -9.67 7.98 -8.76
N PRO A 287 -9.90 6.86 -8.12
CA PRO A 287 -10.32 5.51 -8.46
C PRO A 287 -10.04 5.10 -9.93
N LEU A 288 -8.87 5.45 -10.42
CA LEU A 288 -8.41 5.21 -11.80
C LEU A 288 -6.96 4.76 -11.80
N LEU A 289 -6.63 3.86 -12.71
CA LEU A 289 -5.24 3.40 -12.87
C LEU A 289 -4.36 4.53 -13.43
N HIS A 290 -3.34 4.92 -12.67
CA HIS A 290 -2.30 5.89 -13.06
C HIS A 290 -0.99 5.19 -13.46
N GLY A 291 -0.02 6.01 -13.89
CA GLY A 291 1.32 5.57 -14.20
C GLY A 291 2.17 5.27 -12.97
N VAL A 292 3.30 4.64 -13.24
CA VAL A 292 4.33 4.34 -12.26
C VAL A 292 5.57 5.16 -12.55
N GLU A 293 6.18 5.71 -11.53
CA GLU A 293 7.50 6.35 -11.57
C GLU A 293 8.51 5.52 -10.80
N ILE A 294 9.80 5.62 -11.17
CA ILE A 294 10.92 5.13 -10.36
C ILE A 294 11.82 6.31 -10.08
N TYR A 295 11.72 6.84 -8.86
CA TYR A 295 12.53 7.94 -8.37
C TYR A 295 13.60 7.44 -7.39
N ASN A 296 14.88 7.75 -7.63
CA ASN A 296 16.01 7.26 -6.83
C ASN A 296 15.99 5.74 -6.59
N GLY A 297 15.55 4.95 -7.59
CA GLY A 297 15.43 3.49 -7.51
C GLY A 297 14.25 2.99 -6.67
N ARG A 298 13.29 3.86 -6.33
CA ARG A 298 12.09 3.56 -5.54
C ARG A 298 10.84 3.72 -6.39
N PRO A 299 9.95 2.73 -6.42
CA PRO A 299 8.71 2.82 -7.19
C PRO A 299 7.67 3.69 -6.48
N ILE A 300 7.02 4.54 -7.27
CA ILE A 300 5.87 5.36 -6.89
C ILE A 300 4.71 4.95 -7.79
N PHE A 301 3.65 4.41 -7.18
CA PHE A 301 2.40 4.05 -7.83
C PHE A 301 1.40 5.16 -7.55
N TYR A 302 1.14 6.03 -8.52
CA TYR A 302 0.32 7.24 -8.33
C TYR A 302 -1.17 6.98 -8.17
N ASP A 303 -1.69 5.87 -8.66
CA ASP A 303 -2.96 5.25 -8.27
C ASP A 303 -3.07 3.85 -8.89
N LEU A 304 -3.50 2.89 -8.12
CA LEU A 304 -3.75 1.53 -8.59
C LEU A 304 -5.23 1.27 -8.87
N GLY A 305 -6.08 2.30 -8.82
CA GLY A 305 -7.53 2.15 -9.04
C GLY A 305 -8.22 1.39 -7.92
N ASN A 306 -9.24 0.61 -8.28
CA ASN A 306 -10.04 -0.15 -7.34
C ASN A 306 -9.66 -1.63 -7.33
N PHE A 307 -9.80 -2.27 -6.15
CA PHE A 307 -9.67 -3.72 -5.99
C PHE A 307 -10.99 -4.35 -5.53
N ILE A 308 -11.65 -3.78 -4.52
CA ILE A 308 -13.04 -4.08 -4.17
C ILE A 308 -13.81 -2.77 -4.25
N TYR A 309 -14.95 -2.77 -4.95
CA TYR A 309 -15.66 -1.53 -5.27
C TYR A 309 -17.17 -1.70 -5.17
N ASN A 310 -17.67 -1.94 -3.92
CA ASN A 310 -19.10 -2.12 -3.63
C ASN A 310 -19.84 -0.76 -3.56
N VAL A 311 -19.77 0.03 -4.65
CA VAL A 311 -20.39 1.37 -4.73
C VAL A 311 -21.77 1.34 -5.36
N PRO A 312 -22.69 2.23 -4.95
CA PRO A 312 -24.02 2.31 -5.53
C PRO A 312 -23.99 2.72 -7.01
N PRO A 313 -24.91 2.20 -7.85
CA PRO A 313 -24.96 2.52 -9.28
C PRO A 313 -25.37 3.96 -9.60
N VAL A 314 -25.88 4.70 -8.62
CA VAL A 314 -26.33 6.10 -8.78
C VAL A 314 -25.19 7.11 -8.80
N LEU A 315 -23.98 6.70 -8.43
CA LEU A 315 -22.80 7.55 -8.52
C LEU A 315 -22.27 7.54 -9.96
N THR A 316 -22.92 8.26 -10.84
CA THR A 316 -22.60 8.32 -12.28
C THR A 316 -21.17 8.78 -12.53
N ALA A 317 -20.63 9.65 -11.68
CA ALA A 317 -19.29 10.18 -11.78
C ALA A 317 -18.18 9.12 -11.57
N ILE A 318 -18.49 8.01 -10.91
CA ILE A 318 -17.56 6.88 -10.68
C ILE A 318 -18.00 5.61 -11.40
N SER A 319 -18.96 5.71 -12.31
CA SER A 319 -19.44 4.60 -13.13
C SER A 319 -18.73 4.49 -14.49
N GLU A 320 -17.65 5.23 -14.69
CA GLU A 320 -16.84 5.14 -15.89
C GLU A 320 -16.23 3.74 -16.04
N PRO A 321 -16.18 3.19 -17.26
CA PRO A 321 -15.59 1.87 -17.48
C PRO A 321 -14.19 1.71 -16.89
N MET A 322 -13.38 2.77 -16.88
CA MET A 322 -12.01 2.77 -16.36
C MET A 322 -11.94 2.58 -14.84
N SER A 323 -12.96 2.96 -14.09
CA SER A 323 -13.01 2.74 -12.64
C SER A 323 -13.23 1.26 -12.24
N TRP A 324 -13.64 0.43 -13.22
CA TRP A 324 -13.86 -1.01 -13.06
C TRP A 324 -12.70 -1.85 -13.57
N GLU A 325 -11.57 -1.20 -13.85
CA GLU A 325 -10.35 -1.81 -14.33
C GLU A 325 -9.16 -1.38 -13.51
N SER A 326 -8.31 -2.33 -13.16
CA SER A 326 -7.13 -2.08 -12.35
C SER A 326 -6.05 -3.12 -12.62
N VAL A 327 -4.99 -3.06 -11.84
CA VAL A 327 -3.93 -4.07 -11.82
C VAL A 327 -3.60 -4.46 -10.38
N VAL A 328 -3.14 -5.70 -10.20
CA VAL A 328 -2.40 -6.11 -9.02
C VAL A 328 -0.91 -5.98 -9.35
N ALA A 329 -0.18 -5.21 -8.56
CA ALA A 329 1.25 -5.03 -8.73
C ALA A 329 2.03 -5.94 -7.76
N TYR A 330 3.03 -6.64 -8.29
CA TYR A 330 3.95 -7.48 -7.51
C TYR A 330 5.33 -6.86 -7.56
N VAL A 331 5.81 -6.40 -6.43
CA VAL A 331 7.11 -5.74 -6.26
C VAL A 331 8.05 -6.66 -5.51
N GLN A 332 9.20 -6.95 -6.07
CA GLN A 332 10.21 -7.76 -5.42
C GLN A 332 11.43 -6.94 -5.03
N PHE A 333 11.85 -7.11 -3.79
CA PHE A 333 13.11 -6.57 -3.29
C PHE A 333 14.06 -7.69 -2.89
N GLN A 334 15.34 -7.48 -3.18
CA GLN A 334 16.43 -8.29 -2.64
C GLN A 334 17.22 -7.43 -1.65
N GLY A 335 17.03 -7.65 -0.36
CA GLY A 335 17.40 -6.68 0.66
C GLY A 335 16.67 -5.36 0.44
N LYS A 336 17.41 -4.26 0.27
CA LYS A 336 16.86 -2.92 -0.03
C LYS A 336 16.86 -2.56 -1.53
N THR A 337 17.24 -3.49 -2.40
CA THR A 337 17.34 -3.25 -3.84
C THR A 337 16.06 -3.72 -4.53
N LEU A 338 15.43 -2.83 -5.28
CA LEU A 338 14.30 -3.16 -6.15
C LEU A 338 14.78 -4.14 -7.23
N HIS A 339 14.16 -5.32 -7.30
CA HIS A 339 14.54 -6.38 -8.21
C HIS A 339 13.61 -6.50 -9.42
N SER A 340 12.31 -6.44 -9.20
CA SER A 340 11.31 -6.50 -10.29
C SER A 340 9.99 -5.87 -9.88
N ILE A 341 9.25 -5.42 -10.88
CA ILE A 341 7.84 -5.00 -10.75
C ILE A 341 7.09 -5.66 -11.89
N SER A 342 6.04 -6.41 -11.55
CA SER A 342 5.15 -7.03 -12.53
C SER A 342 3.69 -6.74 -12.21
N PHE A 343 2.84 -6.82 -13.24
CA PHE A 343 1.43 -6.46 -13.13
C PHE A 343 0.56 -7.57 -13.69
N ARG A 344 -0.55 -7.81 -13.01
CA ARG A 344 -1.65 -8.62 -13.49
C ARG A 344 -2.90 -7.76 -13.61
N PRO A 345 -3.48 -7.58 -14.79
CA PRO A 345 -4.69 -6.80 -14.97
C PRO A 345 -5.89 -7.54 -14.39
N ILE A 346 -6.79 -6.77 -13.81
CA ILE A 346 -8.06 -7.22 -13.25
C ILE A 346 -9.21 -6.38 -13.77
N ILE A 347 -10.39 -6.96 -13.78
CA ILE A 347 -11.65 -6.25 -13.94
C ILE A 347 -12.50 -6.50 -12.68
N LEU A 348 -13.33 -5.53 -12.36
CA LEU A 348 -14.33 -5.67 -11.32
C LEU A 348 -15.68 -5.93 -11.96
N ASN A 349 -16.47 -6.84 -11.42
CA ASN A 349 -17.79 -7.10 -11.97
C ASN A 349 -18.69 -5.86 -11.77
N TYR A 350 -19.12 -5.29 -12.87
CA TYR A 350 -19.94 -4.07 -12.89
C TYR A 350 -21.38 -4.34 -12.44
N VAL A 351 -21.91 -5.53 -12.69
CA VAL A 351 -23.27 -5.92 -12.39
C VAL A 351 -23.24 -6.90 -11.21
N GLY A 352 -23.92 -6.53 -10.12
CA GLY A 352 -24.18 -7.43 -9.00
C GLY A 352 -25.36 -8.36 -9.27
N GLU A 353 -25.60 -9.29 -8.36
CA GLU A 353 -26.78 -10.14 -8.37
C GLU A 353 -28.00 -9.38 -7.83
N GLY A 354 -29.21 -9.80 -8.23
CA GLY A 354 -30.44 -9.10 -7.83
C GLY A 354 -30.65 -7.76 -8.55
N GLN A 355 -31.34 -6.83 -7.91
CA GLN A 355 -31.68 -5.52 -8.45
C GLN A 355 -31.16 -4.41 -7.51
N PRO A 356 -30.65 -3.30 -8.08
CA PRO A 356 -30.24 -2.16 -7.26
C PRO A 356 -31.47 -1.51 -6.60
N ASP A 357 -31.33 -1.12 -5.33
CA ASP A 357 -32.34 -0.28 -4.68
C ASP A 357 -32.12 1.18 -5.09
N ILE A 358 -32.95 1.65 -6.02
CA ILE A 358 -32.86 3.03 -6.53
C ILE A 358 -33.39 4.08 -5.54
N HIS A 359 -34.17 3.67 -4.52
CA HIS A 359 -34.71 4.57 -3.50
C HIS A 359 -33.76 4.74 -2.31
N ASN A 360 -33.04 3.67 -1.95
CA ASN A 360 -32.04 3.65 -0.89
C ASN A 360 -30.70 3.06 -1.40
N PRO A 361 -30.06 3.74 -2.36
CA PRO A 361 -28.91 3.16 -3.09
C PRO A 361 -27.69 2.89 -2.23
N TYR A 362 -27.61 3.51 -1.04
CA TYR A 362 -26.52 3.29 -0.09
C TYR A 362 -26.79 2.18 0.93
N THR A 363 -28.01 1.63 0.93
CA THR A 363 -28.36 0.51 1.82
C THR A 363 -27.82 -0.79 1.24
N ASN A 364 -27.14 -1.57 2.04
CA ASN A 364 -26.63 -2.88 1.64
C ASN A 364 -27.77 -3.78 1.17
N ASN A 365 -27.59 -4.35 0.01
CA ASN A 365 -28.49 -5.31 -0.62
C ASN A 365 -27.65 -6.29 -1.46
N GLU A 366 -28.26 -7.35 -1.95
CA GLU A 366 -27.59 -8.37 -2.75
C GLU A 366 -26.82 -7.79 -3.94
N PHE A 367 -27.38 -6.78 -4.62
CA PHE A 367 -26.73 -6.13 -5.75
C PHE A 367 -25.42 -5.44 -5.36
N LEU A 368 -25.39 -4.68 -4.25
CA LEU A 368 -24.19 -4.01 -3.76
C LEU A 368 -23.17 -5.00 -3.22
N ASP A 369 -23.63 -6.01 -2.49
CA ASP A 369 -22.76 -6.97 -1.82
C ASP A 369 -22.04 -7.89 -2.80
N THR A 370 -22.58 -8.05 -4.01
CA THR A 370 -22.06 -8.98 -5.02
C THR A 370 -21.36 -8.29 -6.20
N ARG A 371 -21.39 -6.95 -6.31
CA ARG A 371 -20.68 -6.22 -7.36
C ARG A 371 -19.34 -5.68 -6.92
N GLY A 372 -18.51 -5.27 -7.88
CA GLY A 372 -17.23 -4.64 -7.61
C GLY A 372 -16.15 -5.60 -7.10
N LEU A 373 -16.31 -6.89 -7.36
CA LEU A 373 -15.34 -7.92 -6.96
C LEU A 373 -14.31 -8.15 -8.07
N PRO A 374 -13.01 -8.31 -7.74
CA PRO A 374 -11.95 -8.43 -8.73
C PRO A 374 -11.86 -9.83 -9.32
N ALA A 375 -11.67 -9.88 -10.63
CA ALA A 375 -11.35 -11.10 -11.36
C ALA A 375 -10.17 -10.88 -12.32
N PRO A 376 -9.30 -11.89 -12.53
CA PRO A 376 -8.25 -11.80 -13.52
C PRO A 376 -8.85 -11.72 -14.93
N VAL A 377 -8.26 -10.88 -15.77
CA VAL A 377 -8.70 -10.69 -17.15
C VAL A 377 -7.62 -11.14 -18.12
N LYS A 378 -8.03 -11.60 -19.33
CA LYS A 378 -7.14 -12.14 -20.35
C LYS A 378 -7.45 -11.56 -21.73
N GLY A 379 -6.54 -11.80 -22.70
CA GLY A 379 -6.71 -11.46 -24.10
C GLY A 379 -6.76 -9.95 -24.34
N ALA A 380 -7.59 -9.51 -25.30
CA ALA A 380 -7.63 -8.12 -25.74
C ALA A 380 -7.92 -7.12 -24.59
N ARG A 381 -8.77 -7.49 -23.63
CA ARG A 381 -9.08 -6.60 -22.49
C ARG A 381 -7.90 -6.46 -21.54
N ALA A 382 -7.16 -7.55 -21.29
CA ALA A 382 -5.91 -7.48 -20.52
C ALA A 382 -4.90 -6.56 -21.21
N GLY A 383 -4.71 -6.74 -22.54
CA GLY A 383 -3.86 -5.88 -23.35
C GLY A 383 -4.22 -4.40 -23.21
N TYR A 384 -5.50 -4.06 -23.35
CA TYR A 384 -5.99 -2.68 -23.22
C TYR A 384 -5.66 -2.03 -21.85
N ILE A 385 -5.89 -2.76 -20.75
CA ILE A 385 -5.58 -2.25 -19.41
C ILE A 385 -4.07 -2.03 -19.25
N LEU A 386 -3.25 -2.98 -19.72
CA LEU A 386 -1.80 -2.89 -19.61
C LEU A 386 -1.21 -1.81 -20.54
N GLU A 387 -1.80 -1.56 -21.71
CA GLU A 387 -1.43 -0.46 -22.60
C GLU A 387 -1.71 0.90 -21.92
N ARG A 388 -2.85 1.06 -21.24
CA ARG A 388 -3.14 2.27 -20.45
C ARG A 388 -2.11 2.50 -19.36
N LEU A 389 -1.73 1.46 -18.61
CA LEU A 389 -0.67 1.55 -17.61
C LEU A 389 0.66 1.96 -18.25
N ALA A 390 1.00 1.36 -19.39
CA ALA A 390 2.22 1.71 -20.12
C ALA A 390 2.21 3.16 -20.58
N ASP A 391 1.10 3.62 -21.18
CA ASP A 391 0.95 5.00 -21.65
C ASP A 391 1.02 6.01 -20.50
N ALA A 392 0.35 5.75 -19.39
CA ALA A 392 0.40 6.58 -18.19
C ALA A 392 1.81 6.63 -17.53
N SER A 393 2.63 5.60 -17.75
CA SER A 393 3.99 5.53 -17.18
C SER A 393 5.06 6.18 -18.08
N LYS A 394 4.77 6.41 -19.38
CA LYS A 394 5.72 7.04 -20.34
C LYS A 394 6.22 8.42 -19.90
N PRO A 395 5.39 9.33 -19.37
CA PRO A 395 5.86 10.64 -18.92
C PRO A 395 6.95 10.58 -17.85
N PHE A 396 7.03 9.49 -17.10
CA PHE A 396 8.05 9.24 -16.07
C PHE A 396 9.29 8.51 -16.64
N GLY A 397 9.36 8.32 -17.96
CA GLY A 397 10.46 7.61 -18.60
C GLY A 397 10.48 6.11 -18.31
N ILE A 398 9.35 5.53 -17.88
CA ILE A 398 9.20 4.11 -17.58
C ILE A 398 8.72 3.35 -18.82
N THR A 399 9.37 2.22 -19.08
CA THR A 399 8.95 1.26 -20.09
C THR A 399 8.27 0.08 -19.41
N VAL A 400 6.99 -0.13 -19.71
CA VAL A 400 6.22 -1.29 -19.30
C VAL A 400 6.18 -2.26 -20.47
N GLU A 401 6.79 -3.44 -20.30
CA GLU A 401 6.82 -4.52 -21.31
C GLU A 401 5.61 -5.45 -21.10
N ILE A 402 4.71 -5.50 -22.08
CA ILE A 402 3.54 -6.38 -22.04
C ILE A 402 3.95 -7.77 -22.53
N LYS A 403 3.65 -8.82 -21.74
CA LYS A 403 3.98 -10.21 -21.99
C LYS A 403 2.72 -11.08 -21.88
N GLY A 404 1.99 -11.21 -22.97
CA GLY A 404 0.68 -11.87 -22.95
C GLY A 404 -0.32 -11.13 -22.08
N ASP A 405 -0.85 -11.79 -21.06
CA ASP A 405 -1.84 -11.21 -20.13
C ASP A 405 -1.19 -10.56 -18.89
N THR A 406 0.11 -10.30 -18.90
CA THR A 406 0.85 -9.65 -17.80
C THR A 406 1.78 -8.58 -18.34
N ALA A 407 2.31 -7.73 -17.46
CA ALA A 407 3.34 -6.77 -17.82
C ALA A 407 4.43 -6.68 -16.74
N GLU A 408 5.59 -6.17 -17.14
CA GLU A 408 6.73 -5.94 -16.24
C GLU A 408 7.36 -4.58 -16.54
N ILE A 409 7.88 -3.91 -15.51
CA ILE A 409 8.72 -2.73 -15.70
C ILE A 409 10.14 -3.17 -16.02
N LYS A 410 10.67 -2.66 -17.12
CA LYS A 410 12.07 -2.82 -17.47
C LYS A 410 12.92 -1.90 -16.57
N LEU A 411 13.49 -2.49 -15.53
CA LEU A 411 14.44 -1.78 -14.68
C LEU A 411 15.73 -1.49 -15.47
N LYS A 412 16.22 -0.26 -15.41
CA LYS A 412 17.53 0.07 -16.01
C LYS A 412 18.60 -0.70 -15.25
N THR A 413 19.31 -1.61 -15.94
CA THR A 413 20.51 -2.25 -15.43
C THR A 413 21.65 -1.21 -15.44
N GLY A 414 21.71 -0.37 -14.42
CA GLY A 414 22.77 0.58 -14.19
C GLY A 414 23.32 0.38 -12.80
N LYS A 415 24.64 0.24 -12.66
CA LYS A 415 25.30 0.43 -11.38
C LYS A 415 24.82 1.80 -10.85
N LEU A 416 24.26 1.79 -9.66
CA LEU A 416 24.18 3.00 -8.85
C LEU A 416 25.64 3.34 -8.53
N ASP A 417 26.18 4.36 -9.25
CA ASP A 417 27.49 4.95 -8.94
C ASP A 417 27.39 5.71 -7.60
#